data_c21d4d706e14ae1a09e3b1eb99c4ac1e
#
_entry.id   c21d4d706e14ae1a09e3b1eb99c4ac1e
#
_cell.length_a   1.000
_cell.length_b   1.000
_cell.length_c   1.000
_cell.angle_alpha   90.00
_cell.angle_beta   90.00
_cell.angle_gamma   90.00
#
_symmetry.space_group_name_H-M   'P 1'
#
loop_
_entity.id
_entity.type
_entity.pdbx_description
1 polymer ?
#
loop_
_entity_poly.entity_id
_entity_poly.type
_entity_poly.pdbx_seq_one_letter_code
_entity_poly.pdbx_strand_id
1 'polypeptide(L)'
;RYFEDLINQIKNKPEHFIRQVDKFITDRTGIKNMKINAIVGNPPYQEVVAQKETANGQKVSVSIFQYFQTISDRLGRYTSLIYPGARWIHRSGKGLEQFGLTQINDPHLCFLKFFPDSMDVFKEVGIADGLSIVMKDTQKKSNGFRYVYAKKGKEVTIEANNPKEELFSLNPLDSEISYSLNCAIIKYRCLHDAILPRSLFSIESDFVEKNPMLVREYNDGDYFDPKSEIKLFTNDKAGKSGRARW
;
A
#
# COMPACT_ATOMS: atom_id res chain seq x y z
N ARG A 1 5.63 7.73 -24.03
CA ARG A 1 5.39 6.58 -24.94
C ARG A 1 6.35 5.41 -24.62
N TYR A 2 7.70 5.59 -24.76
CA TYR A 2 8.66 4.52 -24.43
C TYR A 2 8.58 4.03 -22.99
N PHE A 3 8.44 4.93 -22.02
CA PHE A 3 8.34 4.61 -20.59
C PHE A 3 7.01 3.91 -20.25
N GLU A 4 5.93 4.34 -20.84
CA GLU A 4 4.60 3.70 -20.69
C GLU A 4 4.62 2.26 -21.25
N ASP A 5 5.24 2.06 -22.41
CA ASP A 5 5.40 0.72 -23.00
C ASP A 5 6.24 -0.20 -22.09
N LEU A 6 7.29 0.34 -21.46
CA LEU A 6 8.14 -0.39 -20.53
C LEU A 6 7.35 -0.82 -19.28
N ILE A 7 6.60 0.09 -18.69
CA ILE A 7 5.75 -0.20 -17.52
C ILE A 7 4.71 -1.26 -17.88
N ASN A 8 4.07 -1.13 -19.05
CA ASN A 8 3.09 -2.09 -19.52
C ASN A 8 3.69 -3.50 -19.72
N GLN A 9 4.92 -3.60 -20.22
CA GLN A 9 5.63 -4.87 -20.32
C GLN A 9 5.90 -5.48 -18.93
N ILE A 10 6.40 -4.70 -17.99
CA ILE A 10 6.69 -5.14 -16.63
C ILE A 10 5.42 -5.64 -15.95
N LYS A 11 4.29 -4.93 -16.09
CA LYS A 11 3.01 -5.30 -15.49
C LYS A 11 2.39 -6.55 -16.12
N ASN A 12 2.33 -6.59 -17.44
CA ASN A 12 1.47 -7.54 -18.15
C ASN A 12 2.24 -8.67 -18.84
N LYS A 13 3.54 -8.50 -19.08
CA LYS A 13 4.41 -9.47 -19.77
C LYS A 13 5.78 -9.62 -19.09
N PRO A 14 5.84 -9.90 -17.79
CA PRO A 14 7.09 -9.92 -17.02
C PRO A 14 8.13 -10.91 -17.60
N GLU A 15 7.68 -12.09 -18.08
CA GLU A 15 8.56 -13.07 -18.71
C GLU A 15 9.21 -12.56 -19.98
N HIS A 16 8.47 -11.82 -20.78
CA HIS A 16 8.99 -11.21 -21.99
C HIS A 16 10.06 -10.16 -21.64
N PHE A 17 9.77 -9.32 -20.66
CA PHE A 17 10.71 -8.31 -20.17
C PHE A 17 12.02 -8.94 -19.67
N ILE A 18 11.94 -10.00 -18.85
CA ILE A 18 13.11 -10.71 -18.34
C ILE A 18 13.95 -11.26 -19.49
N ARG A 19 13.34 -11.90 -20.49
CA ARG A 19 14.06 -12.39 -21.68
C ARG A 19 14.73 -11.26 -22.47
N GLN A 20 14.12 -10.09 -22.55
CA GLN A 20 14.75 -8.93 -23.22
C GLN A 20 15.97 -8.44 -22.42
N VAL A 21 15.92 -8.42 -21.08
CA VAL A 21 17.06 -8.09 -20.23
C VAL A 21 18.19 -9.09 -20.43
N ASP A 22 17.90 -10.39 -20.41
CA ASP A 22 18.90 -11.44 -20.63
C ASP A 22 19.55 -11.31 -22.01
N LYS A 23 18.75 -11.05 -23.05
CA LYS A 23 19.25 -10.80 -24.39
C LYS A 23 20.15 -9.56 -24.44
N PHE A 24 19.71 -8.45 -23.87
CA PHE A 24 20.48 -7.22 -23.81
C PHE A 24 21.85 -7.42 -23.14
N ILE A 25 21.89 -8.15 -22.01
CA ILE A 25 23.11 -8.46 -21.29
C ILE A 25 24.00 -9.35 -22.15
N THR A 26 23.46 -10.40 -22.77
CA THR A 26 24.19 -11.32 -23.62
C THR A 26 24.80 -10.59 -24.83
N ASP A 27 24.05 -9.73 -25.51
CA ASP A 27 24.50 -8.96 -26.66
C ASP A 27 25.64 -7.98 -26.28
N ARG A 28 25.66 -7.49 -25.05
CA ARG A 28 26.67 -6.54 -24.56
C ARG A 28 27.91 -7.18 -23.98
N THR A 29 27.76 -8.34 -23.33
CA THR A 29 28.85 -8.99 -22.60
C THR A 29 29.39 -10.26 -23.26
N GLY A 30 28.63 -10.83 -24.19
CA GLY A 30 28.90 -12.15 -24.78
C GLY A 30 28.58 -13.31 -23.79
N ILE A 31 28.13 -13.03 -22.57
CA ILE A 31 27.84 -14.03 -21.53
C ILE A 31 26.35 -14.37 -21.53
N LYS A 32 26.03 -15.61 -21.85
CA LYS A 32 24.66 -16.13 -21.78
C LYS A 32 24.27 -16.44 -20.33
N ASN A 33 23.02 -16.16 -19.97
CA ASN A 33 22.45 -16.44 -18.63
C ASN A 33 23.26 -15.81 -17.49
N MET A 34 23.78 -14.62 -17.71
CA MET A 34 24.49 -13.87 -16.69
C MET A 34 23.54 -13.50 -15.55
N LYS A 35 23.84 -13.94 -14.34
CA LYS A 35 23.07 -13.58 -13.15
C LYS A 35 23.48 -12.19 -12.64
N ILE A 36 22.53 -11.34 -12.40
CA ILE A 36 22.75 -10.04 -11.77
C ILE A 36 22.94 -10.26 -10.28
N ASN A 37 24.07 -9.82 -9.72
CA ASN A 37 24.33 -9.99 -8.30
C ASN A 37 23.46 -9.07 -7.45
N ALA A 38 23.33 -7.80 -7.81
CA ALA A 38 22.58 -6.84 -7.04
C ALA A 38 21.80 -5.87 -7.93
N ILE A 39 20.59 -5.57 -7.53
CA ILE A 39 19.73 -4.55 -8.10
C ILE A 39 19.39 -3.54 -7.00
N VAL A 40 19.78 -2.30 -7.22
CA VAL A 40 19.53 -1.19 -6.29
C VAL A 40 18.83 -0.08 -7.04
N GLY A 41 17.78 0.50 -6.45
CA GLY A 41 17.07 1.56 -7.14
C GLY A 41 15.94 2.21 -6.38
N ASN A 42 15.50 3.30 -6.99
CA ASN A 42 14.31 4.03 -6.61
C ASN A 42 13.34 3.95 -7.81
N PRO A 43 12.46 2.93 -7.86
CA PRO A 43 11.54 2.78 -8.98
C PRO A 43 10.46 3.86 -8.97
N PRO A 44 9.79 4.12 -10.11
CA PRO A 44 8.62 4.99 -10.11
C PRO A 44 7.52 4.41 -9.20
N TYR A 45 6.91 5.27 -8.39
CA TYR A 45 5.97 4.84 -7.36
C TYR A 45 4.56 4.62 -7.89
N GLN A 46 4.14 5.46 -8.83
CA GLN A 46 2.77 5.46 -9.33
C GLN A 46 2.73 5.91 -10.79
N GLU A 47 1.71 5.45 -11.47
CA GLU A 47 1.35 5.82 -12.84
C GLU A 47 0.03 6.56 -12.82
N VAL A 48 -0.08 7.64 -13.57
CA VAL A 48 -1.35 8.33 -13.79
C VAL A 48 -2.15 7.53 -14.82
N VAL A 49 -3.18 6.85 -14.37
CA VAL A 49 -4.09 6.10 -15.25
C VAL A 49 -5.18 7.04 -15.74
N ALA A 50 -5.10 7.36 -17.06
CA ALA A 50 -6.06 8.07 -17.88
C ALA A 50 -7.24 8.79 -17.18
N GLN A 51 -7.34 10.10 -17.40
CA GLN A 51 -8.50 10.95 -17.65
C GLN A 51 -9.87 10.64 -17.00
N LYS A 52 -10.00 9.85 -15.97
CA LYS A 52 -11.11 10.03 -15.05
C LYS A 52 -10.71 11.13 -14.08
N GLU A 53 -10.92 12.35 -14.50
CA GLU A 53 -10.98 13.45 -13.56
C GLU A 53 -12.07 13.10 -12.56
N THR A 54 -11.69 12.93 -11.30
CA THR A 54 -12.68 13.00 -10.23
C THR A 54 -13.35 14.36 -10.33
N ALA A 55 -14.57 14.49 -9.81
CA ALA A 55 -15.32 15.76 -9.82
C ALA A 55 -14.51 16.97 -9.30
N ASN A 56 -13.36 16.74 -8.70
CA ASN A 56 -12.41 17.74 -8.18
C ASN A 56 -11.11 17.88 -9.03
N GLY A 57 -11.09 17.40 -10.28
CA GLY A 57 -9.91 17.53 -11.16
C GLY A 57 -8.68 16.72 -10.72
N GLN A 58 -8.80 15.83 -9.76
CA GLN A 58 -7.68 14.98 -9.31
C GLN A 58 -7.48 13.80 -10.27
N LYS A 59 -6.26 13.67 -10.78
CA LYS A 59 -5.87 12.51 -11.59
C LYS A 59 -5.83 11.26 -10.73
N VAL A 60 -6.45 10.18 -11.20
CA VAL A 60 -6.36 8.86 -10.54
C VAL A 60 -4.99 8.28 -10.81
N SER A 61 -4.24 7.98 -9.76
CA SER A 61 -2.94 7.30 -9.84
C SER A 61 -3.02 5.90 -9.24
N VAL A 62 -2.28 4.98 -9.84
CA VAL A 62 -2.16 3.58 -9.40
C VAL A 62 -0.72 3.29 -9.05
N SER A 63 -0.49 2.58 -7.96
CA SER A 63 0.85 2.13 -7.57
C SER A 63 1.43 1.17 -8.59
N ILE A 64 2.73 1.33 -8.89
CA ILE A 64 3.44 0.47 -9.85
C ILE A 64 4.76 -0.09 -9.30
N PHE A 65 5.27 0.41 -8.18
CA PHE A 65 6.55 -0.01 -7.59
C PHE A 65 6.60 -1.51 -7.25
N GLN A 66 5.45 -2.12 -6.93
CA GLN A 66 5.34 -3.55 -6.64
C GLN A 66 5.75 -4.44 -7.82
N TYR A 67 5.53 -3.98 -9.04
CA TYR A 67 5.94 -4.71 -10.24
C TYR A 67 7.47 -4.66 -10.41
N PHE A 68 8.08 -3.53 -10.08
CA PHE A 68 9.54 -3.39 -10.11
C PHE A 68 10.20 -4.26 -9.04
N GLN A 69 9.61 -4.35 -7.85
CA GLN A 69 10.11 -5.27 -6.82
C GLN A 69 10.07 -6.72 -7.32
N THR A 70 8.94 -7.17 -7.85
CA THR A 70 8.77 -8.54 -8.35
C THR A 70 9.76 -8.87 -9.47
N ILE A 71 10.00 -7.96 -10.39
CA ILE A 71 10.98 -8.14 -11.48
C ILE A 71 12.40 -8.18 -10.94
N SER A 72 12.75 -7.27 -10.03
CA SER A 72 14.07 -7.21 -9.42
C SER A 72 14.40 -8.50 -8.65
N ASP A 73 13.45 -9.04 -7.90
CA ASP A 73 13.62 -10.30 -7.16
C ASP A 73 13.87 -11.51 -8.08
N ARG A 74 13.41 -11.45 -9.33
CA ARG A 74 13.62 -12.50 -10.32
C ARG A 74 14.93 -12.35 -11.11
N LEU A 75 15.39 -11.13 -11.30
CA LEU A 75 16.60 -10.83 -12.06
C LEU A 75 17.87 -10.84 -11.21
N GLY A 76 17.78 -10.40 -9.96
CA GLY A 76 18.92 -10.22 -9.06
C GLY A 76 18.95 -11.22 -7.93
N ARG A 77 20.17 -11.50 -7.41
CA ARG A 77 20.32 -12.21 -6.14
C ARG A 77 19.96 -11.30 -4.97
N TYR A 78 20.60 -10.13 -4.90
CA TYR A 78 20.31 -9.11 -3.90
C TYR A 78 19.46 -8.02 -4.52
N THR A 79 18.41 -7.62 -3.81
CA THR A 79 17.63 -6.45 -4.20
C THR A 79 17.59 -5.45 -3.06
N SER A 80 17.71 -4.16 -3.37
CA SER A 80 17.54 -3.07 -2.42
C SER A 80 16.79 -1.94 -3.10
N LEU A 81 15.49 -1.85 -2.82
CA LEU A 81 14.62 -0.85 -3.43
C LEU A 81 14.03 0.08 -2.38
N ILE A 82 13.85 1.37 -2.77
CA ILE A 82 13.17 2.38 -1.95
C ILE A 82 11.85 2.77 -2.60
N TYR A 83 10.76 2.71 -1.83
CA TYR A 83 9.42 3.08 -2.29
C TYR A 83 8.48 3.37 -1.10
N PRO A 84 7.27 3.95 -1.33
CA PRO A 84 6.31 4.23 -0.26
C PRO A 84 6.01 3.02 0.60
N GLY A 85 5.94 3.19 1.93
CA GLY A 85 5.99 2.07 2.89
C GLY A 85 4.65 1.71 3.53
N ALA A 86 3.99 2.67 4.21
CA ALA A 86 2.90 2.35 5.14
C ALA A 86 1.76 1.53 4.52
N ARG A 87 1.33 1.85 3.30
CA ARG A 87 0.18 1.17 2.69
C ARG A 87 0.44 -0.31 2.39
N TRP A 88 1.61 -0.67 1.86
CA TRP A 88 1.88 -2.06 1.58
C TRP A 88 2.15 -2.86 2.86
N ILE A 89 2.85 -2.26 3.84
CA ILE A 89 3.12 -2.90 5.13
C ILE A 89 1.81 -3.17 5.88
N HIS A 90 0.89 -2.20 5.89
CA HIS A 90 -0.43 -2.34 6.51
C HIS A 90 -1.48 -3.02 5.61
N ARG A 91 -1.13 -3.38 4.39
CA ARG A 91 -2.05 -4.02 3.44
C ARG A 91 -3.33 -3.21 3.20
N SER A 92 -3.24 -1.87 3.26
CA SER A 92 -4.39 -0.95 3.26
C SER A 92 -4.60 -0.19 1.95
N GLY A 93 -3.71 -0.32 0.99
CA GLY A 93 -3.80 0.37 -0.29
C GLY A 93 -4.49 -0.45 -1.35
N LYS A 94 -5.36 0.16 -2.18
CA LYS A 94 -6.01 -0.53 -3.30
C LYS A 94 -4.99 -1.24 -4.20
N GLY A 95 -5.06 -2.56 -4.28
CA GLY A 95 -4.17 -3.41 -5.06
C GLY A 95 -2.80 -3.68 -4.42
N LEU A 96 -2.60 -3.30 -3.16
CA LEU A 96 -1.38 -3.58 -2.41
C LEU A 96 -1.56 -4.63 -1.32
N GLU A 97 -2.79 -5.09 -1.06
CA GLU A 97 -3.10 -6.05 0.00
C GLU A 97 -2.33 -7.36 -0.20
N GLN A 98 -2.47 -7.97 -1.37
CA GLN A 98 -1.81 -9.22 -1.70
C GLN A 98 -0.29 -9.05 -1.83
N PHE A 99 0.16 -7.95 -2.44
CA PHE A 99 1.58 -7.62 -2.52
C PHE A 99 2.17 -7.47 -1.12
N GLY A 100 1.51 -6.70 -0.24
CA GLY A 100 1.95 -6.47 1.13
C GLY A 100 2.04 -7.75 1.94
N LEU A 101 1.02 -8.61 1.85
CA LEU A 101 1.01 -9.92 2.52
C LEU A 101 2.17 -10.80 2.06
N THR A 102 2.39 -10.89 0.76
CA THR A 102 3.48 -11.67 0.18
C THR A 102 4.83 -11.09 0.55
N GLN A 103 4.99 -9.78 0.43
CA GLN A 103 6.25 -9.08 0.65
C GLN A 103 6.75 -9.17 2.10
N ILE A 104 5.85 -8.93 3.09
CA ILE A 104 6.23 -8.93 4.51
C ILE A 104 6.52 -10.34 5.04
N ASN A 105 5.94 -11.36 4.39
CA ASN A 105 6.11 -12.78 4.74
C ASN A 105 7.13 -13.50 3.85
N ASP A 106 7.79 -12.78 2.94
CA ASP A 106 8.77 -13.38 2.05
C ASP A 106 9.98 -13.89 2.85
N PRO A 107 10.30 -15.21 2.78
CA PRO A 107 11.45 -15.76 3.48
C PRO A 107 12.81 -15.20 3.02
N HIS A 108 12.83 -14.51 1.89
CA HIS A 108 13.99 -13.84 1.34
C HIS A 108 14.17 -12.41 1.82
N LEU A 109 13.15 -11.83 2.51
CA LEU A 109 13.24 -10.51 3.11
C LEU A 109 14.28 -10.53 4.24
N CYS A 110 15.34 -9.73 4.10
CA CYS A 110 16.43 -9.66 5.06
C CYS A 110 16.37 -8.41 5.92
N PHE A 111 15.89 -7.32 5.32
CA PHE A 111 15.93 -6.01 5.95
C PHE A 111 14.78 -5.14 5.44
N LEU A 112 14.15 -4.47 6.37
CA LEU A 112 13.13 -3.46 6.11
C LEU A 112 13.42 -2.24 6.98
N LYS A 113 13.66 -1.09 6.36
CA LYS A 113 13.76 0.20 7.06
C LYS A 113 12.60 1.08 6.66
N PHE A 114 11.89 1.62 7.64
CA PHE A 114 10.74 2.47 7.43
C PHE A 114 10.96 3.86 8.00
N PHE A 115 10.68 4.86 7.18
CA PHE A 115 10.69 6.28 7.52
C PHE A 115 9.25 6.78 7.45
N PRO A 116 8.60 7.08 8.59
CA PRO A 116 7.24 7.61 8.60
C PRO A 116 7.14 9.00 7.97
N ASP A 117 8.21 9.75 7.98
CA ASP A 117 8.35 11.03 7.31
C ASP A 117 9.34 10.89 6.15
N SER A 118 8.86 11.03 4.93
CA SER A 118 9.72 10.97 3.74
C SER A 118 10.74 12.08 3.66
N MET A 119 10.52 13.20 4.34
CA MET A 119 11.47 14.33 4.40
C MET A 119 12.76 13.99 5.19
N ASP A 120 12.74 12.95 6.00
CA ASP A 120 13.95 12.42 6.62
C ASP A 120 14.93 11.82 5.57
N VAL A 121 14.45 11.51 4.36
CA VAL A 121 15.23 10.95 3.24
C VAL A 121 15.31 11.93 2.07
N PHE A 122 14.18 12.46 1.64
CA PHE A 122 14.08 13.40 0.51
C PHE A 122 13.57 14.77 1.02
N LYS A 123 14.46 15.70 1.23
CA LYS A 123 14.19 16.98 1.93
C LYS A 123 13.03 17.82 1.36
N GLU A 124 12.68 17.63 0.10
CA GLU A 124 11.68 18.45 -0.59
C GLU A 124 10.43 17.64 -1.04
N VAL A 125 10.36 16.36 -0.70
CA VAL A 125 9.31 15.49 -1.20
C VAL A 125 8.49 14.89 -0.05
N GLY A 126 7.29 15.42 0.14
CA GLY A 126 6.32 14.88 1.10
C GLY A 126 5.55 13.68 0.51
N ILE A 127 5.76 12.48 1.03
CA ILE A 127 5.03 11.27 0.69
C ILE A 127 4.24 10.83 1.92
N ALA A 128 2.90 10.91 1.83
CA ALA A 128 2.01 10.65 2.97
C ALA A 128 2.17 9.25 3.60
N ASP A 129 2.62 8.28 2.80
CA ASP A 129 2.81 6.88 3.24
C ASP A 129 4.21 6.63 3.84
N GLY A 130 5.01 7.67 4.02
CA GLY A 130 6.42 7.50 4.36
C GLY A 130 7.20 6.71 3.31
N LEU A 131 8.41 6.31 3.65
CA LEU A 131 9.28 5.53 2.76
C LEU A 131 9.73 4.23 3.40
N SER A 132 9.88 3.20 2.59
CA SER A 132 10.51 1.95 2.98
C SER A 132 11.73 1.66 2.13
N ILE A 133 12.80 1.15 2.75
CA ILE A 133 13.92 0.51 2.06
C ILE A 133 13.77 -0.99 2.33
N VAL A 134 13.61 -1.75 1.26
CA VAL A 134 13.42 -3.20 1.30
C VAL A 134 14.64 -3.88 0.73
N MET A 135 15.25 -4.79 1.49
CA MET A 135 16.39 -5.60 1.01
C MET A 135 16.05 -7.08 1.09
N LYS A 136 16.34 -7.78 0.01
CA LYS A 136 16.19 -9.24 -0.09
C LYS A 136 17.47 -9.92 -0.56
N ASP A 137 17.63 -11.16 -0.15
CA ASP A 137 18.60 -12.11 -0.70
C ASP A 137 17.86 -13.38 -1.12
N THR A 138 17.72 -13.61 -2.43
CA THR A 138 16.97 -14.74 -2.98
C THR A 138 17.56 -16.11 -2.64
N GLN A 139 18.76 -16.16 -2.08
CA GLN A 139 19.40 -17.40 -1.60
C GLN A 139 19.23 -17.62 -0.10
N LYS A 140 18.85 -16.59 0.66
CA LYS A 140 18.58 -16.68 2.10
C LYS A 140 17.13 -17.05 2.33
N LYS A 141 16.88 -17.96 3.28
CA LYS A 141 15.53 -18.22 3.79
C LYS A 141 15.52 -18.00 5.29
N SER A 142 14.59 -17.19 5.77
CA SER A 142 14.42 -16.85 7.18
C SER A 142 12.93 -16.70 7.49
N ASN A 143 12.53 -16.93 8.74
CA ASN A 143 11.18 -16.66 9.22
C ASN A 143 11.05 -15.24 9.79
N GLY A 144 12.00 -14.36 9.50
CA GLY A 144 12.02 -13.01 9.99
C GLY A 144 13.10 -12.17 9.30
N PHE A 145 13.11 -10.91 9.64
CA PHE A 145 13.97 -9.89 9.03
C PHE A 145 14.37 -8.82 10.05
N ARG A 146 15.47 -8.14 9.80
CA ARG A 146 15.83 -6.96 10.58
C ARG A 146 14.95 -5.79 10.18
N TYR A 147 14.26 -5.23 11.16
CA TYR A 147 13.41 -4.05 10.98
C TYR A 147 14.01 -2.82 11.65
N VAL A 148 14.06 -1.71 10.93
CA VAL A 148 14.52 -0.41 11.44
C VAL A 148 13.42 0.62 11.24
N TYR A 149 12.96 1.20 12.35
CA TYR A 149 12.09 2.37 12.33
C TYR A 149 12.95 3.63 12.53
N ALA A 150 12.92 4.54 11.56
CA ALA A 150 13.74 5.75 11.58
C ALA A 150 12.87 7.01 11.52
N LYS A 151 12.99 7.88 12.52
CA LYS A 151 12.22 9.13 12.60
C LYS A 151 13.07 10.24 13.19
N LYS A 152 13.21 11.35 12.47
CA LYS A 152 13.95 12.55 12.90
C LYS A 152 15.36 12.24 13.41
N GLY A 153 16.10 11.43 12.63
CA GLY A 153 17.47 11.03 12.95
C GLY A 153 17.62 10.00 14.07
N LYS A 154 16.53 9.55 14.69
CA LYS A 154 16.55 8.46 15.68
C LYS A 154 16.10 7.14 15.02
N GLU A 155 16.77 6.05 15.42
CA GLU A 155 16.47 4.72 14.89
C GLU A 155 16.19 3.74 16.03
N VAL A 156 15.19 2.90 15.83
CA VAL A 156 14.89 1.74 16.66
C VAL A 156 15.01 0.50 15.78
N THR A 157 15.86 -0.41 16.16
CA THR A 157 16.12 -1.66 15.41
C THR A 157 15.63 -2.86 16.21
N ILE A 158 14.88 -3.74 15.54
CA ILE A 158 14.42 -5.01 16.10
C ILE A 158 14.65 -6.14 15.09
N GLU A 159 14.78 -7.36 15.57
CA GLU A 159 14.64 -8.57 14.77
C GLU A 159 13.14 -8.94 14.78
N ALA A 160 12.49 -8.80 13.64
CA ALA A 160 11.06 -9.03 13.50
C ALA A 160 10.79 -10.41 12.89
N ASN A 161 9.78 -11.11 13.37
CA ASN A 161 9.26 -12.30 12.71
C ASN A 161 8.31 -11.92 11.58
N ASN A 162 8.17 -12.81 10.60
CA ASN A 162 7.17 -12.67 9.55
C ASN A 162 5.76 -12.70 10.19
N PRO A 163 4.93 -11.66 10.03
CA PRO A 163 3.69 -11.50 10.80
C PRO A 163 2.56 -12.44 10.36
N LYS A 164 2.75 -13.18 9.26
CA LYS A 164 1.70 -14.03 8.64
C LYS A 164 0.46 -13.20 8.30
N GLU A 165 -0.69 -13.56 8.87
CA GLU A 165 -1.96 -12.85 8.68
C GLU A 165 -2.12 -11.61 9.58
N GLU A 166 -1.32 -11.48 10.63
CA GLU A 166 -1.37 -10.35 11.55
C GLU A 166 -0.85 -9.06 10.89
N LEU A 167 -1.34 -7.92 11.36
CA LEU A 167 -0.83 -6.62 10.94
C LEU A 167 0.51 -6.34 11.61
N PHE A 168 1.46 -5.91 10.80
CA PHE A 168 2.78 -5.53 11.29
C PHE A 168 2.73 -4.13 11.92
N SER A 169 3.23 -3.98 13.14
CA SER A 169 3.32 -2.67 13.80
C SER A 169 4.48 -1.87 13.19
N LEU A 170 4.16 -0.70 12.61
CA LEU A 170 5.18 0.17 12.01
C LEU A 170 6.12 0.77 13.07
N ASN A 171 5.60 1.15 14.23
CA ASN A 171 6.42 1.67 15.30
C ASN A 171 6.69 0.55 16.32
N PRO A 172 7.95 0.10 16.47
CA PRO A 172 8.27 -0.97 17.42
C PRO A 172 7.93 -0.64 18.88
N LEU A 173 7.89 0.64 19.24
CA LEU A 173 7.53 1.07 20.59
C LEU A 173 6.04 0.80 20.90
N ASP A 174 5.20 0.66 19.88
CA ASP A 174 3.79 0.34 20.06
C ASP A 174 3.57 -1.17 20.24
N SER A 175 4.58 -2.00 19.99
CA SER A 175 4.48 -3.47 20.10
C SER A 175 4.28 -3.95 21.54
N GLU A 176 4.87 -3.29 22.53
CA GLU A 176 4.66 -3.60 23.94
C GLU A 176 3.21 -3.31 24.38
N ILE A 177 2.66 -2.19 23.88
CA ILE A 177 1.25 -1.83 24.12
C ILE A 177 0.35 -2.87 23.45
N SER A 178 0.64 -3.21 22.19
CA SER A 178 -0.12 -4.22 21.44
C SER A 178 -0.07 -5.59 22.11
N TYR A 179 1.09 -5.99 22.63
CA TYR A 179 1.23 -7.25 23.38
C TYR A 179 0.40 -7.23 24.67
N SER A 180 0.47 -6.15 25.43
CA SER A 180 -0.31 -5.99 26.67
C SER A 180 -1.81 -6.00 26.39
N LEU A 181 -2.25 -5.35 25.31
CA LEU A 181 -3.64 -5.37 24.87
C LEU A 181 -4.06 -6.77 24.40
N ASN A 182 -3.24 -7.47 23.66
CA ASN A 182 -3.54 -8.84 23.21
C ASN A 182 -3.70 -9.80 24.37
N CYS A 183 -2.89 -9.68 25.43
CA CYS A 183 -3.07 -10.45 26.66
C CYS A 183 -4.41 -10.14 27.36
N ALA A 184 -4.90 -8.91 27.26
CA ALA A 184 -6.21 -8.51 27.79
C ALA A 184 -7.38 -8.95 26.90
N ILE A 185 -7.22 -9.00 25.59
CA ILE A 185 -8.23 -9.37 24.58
C ILE A 185 -8.69 -10.83 24.73
N ILE A 186 -7.84 -11.73 25.22
CA ILE A 186 -8.25 -13.11 25.53
C ILE A 186 -9.48 -13.12 26.49
N LYS A 187 -9.63 -12.09 27.29
CA LYS A 187 -10.76 -11.92 28.22
C LYS A 187 -11.94 -11.13 27.66
N TYR A 188 -11.71 -10.29 26.63
CA TYR A 188 -12.71 -9.39 26.07
C TYR A 188 -12.77 -9.60 24.53
N ARG A 189 -13.96 -9.45 23.96
CA ARG A 189 -14.09 -9.49 22.48
C ARG A 189 -13.36 -8.33 21.85
N CYS A 190 -12.70 -8.60 20.72
CA CYS A 190 -12.01 -7.56 19.97
C CYS A 190 -13.03 -6.66 19.26
N LEU A 191 -12.77 -5.35 19.25
CA LEU A 191 -13.57 -4.38 18.47
C LEU A 191 -13.62 -4.74 16.98
N HIS A 192 -12.57 -5.41 16.46
CA HIS A 192 -12.54 -5.92 15.09
C HIS A 192 -13.75 -6.79 14.75
N ASP A 193 -14.22 -7.62 15.67
CA ASP A 193 -15.38 -8.50 15.48
C ASP A 193 -16.69 -7.72 15.35
N ALA A 194 -16.70 -6.46 15.78
CA ALA A 194 -17.85 -5.56 15.71
C ALA A 194 -17.77 -4.58 14.51
N ILE A 195 -16.64 -4.54 13.81
CA ILE A 195 -16.46 -3.68 12.63
C ILE A 195 -17.08 -4.36 11.42
N LEU A 196 -18.13 -3.75 10.90
CA LEU A 196 -18.81 -4.22 9.69
C LEU A 196 -18.06 -3.75 8.43
N PRO A 197 -18.16 -4.51 7.32
CA PRO A 197 -17.58 -4.08 6.05
C PRO A 197 -18.07 -2.70 5.62
N ARG A 198 -17.17 -1.91 5.02
CA ARG A 198 -17.44 -0.52 4.62
C ARG A 198 -18.68 -0.34 3.75
N SER A 199 -18.99 -1.32 2.93
CA SER A 199 -20.12 -1.29 1.97
C SER A 199 -21.28 -2.20 2.40
N LEU A 200 -21.40 -2.54 3.69
CA LEU A 200 -22.43 -3.46 4.20
C LEU A 200 -23.85 -3.08 3.75
N PHE A 201 -24.15 -1.79 3.73
CA PHE A 201 -25.45 -1.26 3.34
C PHE A 201 -25.49 -0.78 1.88
N SER A 202 -24.41 -0.99 1.11
CA SER A 202 -24.26 -0.46 -0.25
C SER A 202 -24.43 1.06 -0.37
N ILE A 203 -24.25 1.79 0.74
CA ILE A 203 -24.36 3.24 0.82
C ILE A 203 -22.93 3.80 0.75
N GLU A 204 -22.51 4.15 -0.46
CA GLU A 204 -21.22 4.78 -0.72
C GLU A 204 -21.37 6.30 -0.82
N SER A 205 -20.26 7.02 -0.93
CA SER A 205 -20.24 8.50 -0.98
C SER A 205 -20.98 9.11 -2.17
N ASP A 206 -21.32 8.34 -3.18
CA ASP A 206 -22.07 8.73 -4.37
C ASP A 206 -23.50 8.17 -4.39
N PHE A 207 -23.94 7.56 -3.28
CA PHE A 207 -25.28 6.96 -3.18
C PHE A 207 -26.40 7.97 -3.47
N VAL A 208 -26.29 9.19 -2.94
CA VAL A 208 -27.26 10.25 -3.12
C VAL A 208 -27.35 10.67 -4.58
N GLU A 209 -26.21 10.81 -5.26
CA GLU A 209 -26.15 11.19 -6.68
C GLU A 209 -26.75 10.10 -7.57
N LYS A 210 -26.51 8.84 -7.23
CA LYS A 210 -27.02 7.68 -7.99
C LYS A 210 -28.48 7.38 -7.74
N ASN A 211 -29.04 7.80 -6.60
CA ASN A 211 -30.38 7.46 -6.17
C ASN A 211 -31.21 8.69 -5.71
N PRO A 212 -31.31 9.73 -6.56
CA PRO A 212 -31.96 10.99 -6.16
C PRO A 212 -33.45 10.83 -5.79
N MET A 213 -34.08 9.76 -6.29
CA MET A 213 -35.50 9.47 -5.98
C MET A 213 -35.70 8.77 -4.63
N LEU A 214 -34.65 8.21 -4.04
CA LEU A 214 -34.68 7.51 -2.76
C LEU A 214 -34.24 8.39 -1.59
N VAL A 215 -33.71 9.56 -1.87
CA VAL A 215 -33.11 10.45 -0.88
C VAL A 215 -33.76 11.82 -0.90
N ARG A 216 -34.16 12.32 0.24
CA ARG A 216 -34.58 13.71 0.42
C ARG A 216 -33.68 14.45 1.37
N GLU A 217 -33.60 15.76 1.22
CA GLU A 217 -32.98 16.63 2.22
C GLU A 217 -33.85 16.66 3.48
N TYR A 218 -33.20 16.63 4.63
CA TYR A 218 -33.84 16.75 5.93
C TYR A 218 -33.31 18.02 6.61
N ASN A 219 -34.20 18.91 6.98
CA ASN A 219 -33.91 20.13 7.74
C ASN A 219 -34.47 19.98 9.16
N ASP A 220 -33.90 20.72 10.11
CA ASP A 220 -34.42 20.72 11.49
C ASP A 220 -35.88 21.18 11.48
N GLY A 221 -36.75 20.32 12.02
CA GLY A 221 -38.19 20.53 12.06
C GLY A 221 -38.97 19.80 10.98
N ASP A 222 -38.32 19.19 9.99
CA ASP A 222 -39.02 18.35 9.03
C ASP A 222 -39.60 17.10 9.66
N TYR A 223 -40.75 16.66 9.16
CA TYR A 223 -41.31 15.37 9.59
C TYR A 223 -40.43 14.23 9.16
N PHE A 224 -40.16 13.32 10.09
CA PHE A 224 -39.40 12.11 9.91
C PHE A 224 -40.22 10.89 10.31
N ASP A 225 -40.38 9.93 9.40
CA ASP A 225 -41.07 8.68 9.68
C ASP A 225 -40.04 7.56 9.94
N PRO A 226 -39.83 7.13 11.21
CA PRO A 226 -38.86 6.12 11.56
C PRO A 226 -39.21 4.72 11.03
N LYS A 227 -40.42 4.50 10.48
CA LYS A 227 -40.82 3.21 9.92
C LYS A 227 -40.41 3.07 8.46
N SER A 228 -40.32 4.16 7.74
CA SER A 228 -40.04 4.17 6.29
C SER A 228 -38.76 4.92 5.91
N GLU A 229 -38.20 5.69 6.84
CA GLU A 229 -37.05 6.55 6.57
C GLU A 229 -35.88 6.25 7.51
N ILE A 230 -34.67 6.41 7.00
CA ILE A 230 -33.43 6.30 7.75
C ILE A 230 -32.65 7.61 7.62
N LYS A 231 -32.24 8.21 8.73
CA LYS A 231 -31.36 9.37 8.71
C LYS A 231 -29.95 8.92 8.37
N LEU A 232 -29.42 9.40 7.26
CA LEU A 232 -28.06 9.13 6.81
C LEU A 232 -27.21 10.38 6.99
N PHE A 233 -26.06 10.19 7.64
CA PHE A 233 -24.99 11.18 7.65
C PHE A 233 -24.02 10.83 6.54
N THR A 234 -24.02 11.58 5.46
CA THR A 234 -23.13 11.32 4.32
C THR A 234 -22.28 12.55 4.02
N ASN A 235 -21.02 12.32 3.57
CA ASN A 235 -20.22 13.34 2.91
C ASN A 235 -20.69 13.45 1.47
N ASP A 236 -21.79 14.15 1.25
CA ASP A 236 -22.33 14.36 -0.08
C ASP A 236 -21.43 15.30 -0.88
N LYS A 237 -20.93 14.82 -2.01
CA LYS A 237 -20.17 15.61 -2.98
C LYS A 237 -21.06 16.45 -3.90
N ALA A 238 -22.34 16.14 -4.00
CA ALA A 238 -23.27 16.88 -4.81
C ALA A 238 -23.47 18.32 -4.30
N GLY A 239 -23.28 18.54 -3.02
CA GLY A 239 -23.17 19.89 -2.49
C GLY A 239 -21.73 20.37 -2.59
N LYS A 240 -21.43 21.32 -3.44
CA LYS A 240 -20.13 22.01 -3.58
C LYS A 240 -19.50 22.53 -2.28
N SER A 241 -20.06 22.24 -1.13
CA SER A 241 -19.68 22.78 0.17
C SER A 241 -19.07 21.77 1.13
N GLY A 242 -18.96 20.48 0.79
CA GLY A 242 -18.46 19.44 1.70
C GLY A 242 -19.25 19.33 3.02
N ARG A 243 -20.49 19.80 3.05
CA ARG A 243 -21.35 19.73 4.23
C ARG A 243 -21.92 18.32 4.36
N ALA A 244 -21.88 17.82 5.57
CA ALA A 244 -22.61 16.63 5.93
C ALA A 244 -24.12 16.92 5.75
N ARG A 245 -24.82 16.00 5.08
CA ARG A 245 -26.28 16.04 4.95
C ARG A 245 -26.85 14.87 5.72
N TRP A 246 -27.97 15.13 6.33
CA TRP A 246 -28.72 14.12 7.10
C TRP A 246 -29.69 13.39 6.20
#